data_a725761097fe5e6321c70ed6237c4053
#
_entry.id   a725761097fe5e6321c70ed6237c4053
#
_cell.length_a   1.000
_cell.length_b   1.000
_cell.length_c   1.000
_cell.angle_alpha   90.00
_cell.angle_beta   90.00
_cell.angle_gamma   90.00
#
_symmetry.space_group_name_H-M   'P 1'
#
loop_
_entity.id
_entity.type
_entity.pdbx_description
1 polymer ?
#
loop_
_entity_poly.entity_id
_entity_poly.type
_entity_poly.pdbx_seq_one_letter_code
_entity_poly.pdbx_strand_id
1 'polypeptide(L)'
;MLLAVLVAMVYRPGPASAAGTGPCDIYASGGTPCVAAHSTVRALYGSYAGKLYQVRRSSDNATRDIGPLAAGGVADAAAQDSFCAGTSCVITWVYDQSGHGNNLGYQGPGGVGGSDTAANATSESLTVGGNRAYSLYINPRNSYWRDGHTTGVPTGSAPEGMYMVTSGTHVNNGCCFDYGNSETTRKADGPGAMDAINFSTQCWFGGCSGNGPWVQADLEWGLYSGGSQSWNPNQRAFTSKFVTATLKNNGTTRFAIKGSNAQSGSLATLYAGPLPAGYNPMKKQGAIILGSGGDCCNGNTNLSAGTFYEGAMVSGYPSDQTENAVQANIAAAGYR
;
A
#
# COMPACT_ATOMS: atom_id res chain seq x y z
N MET A 1 -16.51 -60.27 22.77
CA MET A 1 -17.28 -59.05 22.53
C MET A 1 -16.43 -57.86 23.08
N LEU A 2 -15.63 -57.19 22.24
CA LEU A 2 -14.84 -56.04 22.67
C LEU A 2 -15.69 -54.79 22.44
N LEU A 3 -15.94 -54.04 23.49
CA LEU A 3 -16.62 -52.76 23.45
C LEU A 3 -15.58 -51.69 23.11
N ALA A 4 -15.68 -51.09 21.91
CA ALA A 4 -14.86 -49.93 21.53
C ALA A 4 -15.51 -48.67 22.11
N VAL A 5 -14.81 -48.00 23.03
CA VAL A 5 -15.21 -46.70 23.58
C VAL A 5 -14.71 -45.62 22.61
N LEU A 6 -15.62 -44.99 21.89
CA LEU A 6 -15.32 -43.78 21.10
C LEU A 6 -15.20 -42.58 22.06
N VAL A 7 -13.98 -42.06 22.24
CA VAL A 7 -13.76 -40.79 22.92
C VAL A 7 -13.95 -39.65 21.88
N ALA A 8 -15.08 -38.96 21.96
CA ALA A 8 -15.31 -37.76 21.19
C ALA A 8 -14.47 -36.61 21.76
N MET A 9 -13.42 -36.21 21.06
CA MET A 9 -12.69 -34.96 21.39
C MET A 9 -13.60 -33.74 21.11
N VAL A 10 -14.07 -33.11 22.16
CA VAL A 10 -14.77 -31.83 22.09
C VAL A 10 -13.72 -30.76 21.85
N TYR A 11 -13.63 -30.26 20.61
CA TYR A 11 -12.82 -29.09 20.27
C TYR A 11 -13.43 -27.86 20.96
N ARG A 12 -12.82 -27.36 22.02
CA ARG A 12 -13.17 -26.06 22.61
C ARG A 12 -12.43 -24.98 21.83
N PRO A 13 -13.13 -24.05 21.16
CA PRO A 13 -12.46 -22.90 20.59
C PRO A 13 -11.79 -22.13 21.74
N GLY A 14 -10.52 -21.84 21.59
CA GLY A 14 -9.79 -20.98 22.54
C GLY A 14 -10.44 -19.58 22.60
N PRO A 15 -10.22 -18.82 23.68
CA PRO A 15 -10.77 -17.48 23.80
C PRO A 15 -10.33 -16.66 22.58
N ALA A 16 -11.29 -15.99 21.93
CA ALA A 16 -11.00 -15.04 20.87
C ALA A 16 -9.99 -14.02 21.44
N SER A 17 -8.81 -13.93 20.80
CA SER A 17 -7.83 -12.91 21.16
C SER A 17 -8.53 -11.56 21.05
N ALA A 18 -8.43 -10.71 22.08
CA ALA A 18 -8.95 -9.34 22.01
C ALA A 18 -8.42 -8.71 20.73
N ALA A 19 -9.31 -8.08 19.97
CA ALA A 19 -8.93 -7.39 18.74
C ALA A 19 -7.79 -6.42 19.04
N GLY A 20 -6.62 -6.66 18.46
CA GLY A 20 -5.43 -5.83 18.66
C GLY A 20 -5.63 -4.44 18.03
N THR A 21 -4.83 -3.48 18.43
CA THR A 21 -4.79 -2.16 17.77
C THR A 21 -4.17 -2.29 16.38
N GLY A 22 -4.85 -1.79 15.34
CA GLY A 22 -4.32 -1.73 13.97
C GLY A 22 -3.61 -0.40 13.66
N PRO A 23 -2.90 -0.29 12.52
CA PRO A 23 -2.25 0.95 12.10
C PRO A 23 -3.17 2.17 12.06
N CYS A 24 -4.39 2.01 11.58
CA CYS A 24 -5.35 3.11 11.47
C CYS A 24 -5.94 3.53 12.82
N ASP A 25 -6.03 2.62 13.80
CA ASP A 25 -6.36 3.01 15.18
C ASP A 25 -5.27 3.90 15.79
N ILE A 26 -4.00 3.59 15.50
CA ILE A 26 -2.83 4.35 15.94
C ILE A 26 -2.84 5.76 15.32
N TYR A 27 -3.05 5.84 14.01
CA TYR A 27 -3.16 7.14 13.32
C TYR A 27 -4.32 7.98 13.86
N ALA A 28 -5.49 7.38 14.07
CA ALA A 28 -6.65 8.06 14.64
C ALA A 28 -6.35 8.58 16.05
N SER A 29 -5.71 7.78 16.90
CA SER A 29 -5.28 8.20 18.24
C SER A 29 -4.23 9.31 18.20
N GLY A 30 -3.42 9.37 17.15
CA GLY A 30 -2.43 10.42 16.88
C GLY A 30 -3.03 11.70 16.25
N GLY A 31 -4.35 11.78 16.07
CA GLY A 31 -5.04 12.94 15.51
C GLY A 31 -4.97 13.05 13.96
N THR A 32 -4.53 12.00 13.28
CA THR A 32 -4.44 11.94 11.83
C THR A 32 -5.15 10.67 11.31
N PRO A 33 -6.51 10.65 11.29
CA PRO A 33 -7.27 9.45 10.96
C PRO A 33 -7.04 9.00 9.50
N CYS A 34 -7.13 7.69 9.26
CA CYS A 34 -7.08 7.13 7.91
C CYS A 34 -8.30 7.59 7.09
N VAL A 35 -8.04 8.04 5.87
CA VAL A 35 -9.05 8.37 4.85
C VAL A 35 -9.11 7.31 3.75
N ALA A 36 -8.07 6.48 3.66
CA ALA A 36 -8.04 5.26 2.87
C ALA A 36 -7.14 4.24 3.58
N ALA A 37 -7.54 2.97 3.58
CA ALA A 37 -6.82 1.90 4.26
C ALA A 37 -6.97 0.59 3.48
N HIS A 38 -5.90 0.13 2.84
CA HIS A 38 -5.89 -0.97 1.88
C HIS A 38 -4.95 -2.09 2.34
N SER A 39 -5.38 -3.32 2.21
CA SER A 39 -4.53 -4.47 2.51
C SER A 39 -5.09 -5.75 1.88
N THR A 40 -4.20 -6.60 1.39
CA THR A 40 -4.55 -7.96 0.99
C THR A 40 -4.13 -9.00 2.03
N VAL A 41 -3.48 -8.59 3.11
CA VAL A 41 -2.87 -9.51 4.07
C VAL A 41 -3.51 -9.48 5.46
N ARG A 42 -4.02 -8.33 5.92
CA ARG A 42 -4.66 -8.22 7.25
C ARG A 42 -5.61 -7.01 7.36
N ALA A 43 -6.39 -6.99 8.40
CA ALA A 43 -7.15 -5.81 8.82
C ALA A 43 -6.22 -4.73 9.39
N LEU A 44 -6.53 -3.45 9.09
CA LEU A 44 -5.76 -2.26 9.51
C LEU A 44 -6.40 -1.53 10.70
N TYR A 45 -7.56 -1.98 11.14
CA TYR A 45 -8.20 -1.60 12.41
C TYR A 45 -8.42 -2.86 13.24
N GLY A 46 -8.24 -2.76 14.53
CA GLY A 46 -8.42 -3.87 15.44
C GLY A 46 -9.84 -4.44 15.46
N SER A 47 -10.84 -3.63 15.18
CA SER A 47 -12.25 -4.05 15.13
C SER A 47 -12.76 -4.42 13.73
N TYR A 48 -11.94 -4.26 12.68
CA TYR A 48 -12.41 -4.49 11.31
C TYR A 48 -12.59 -5.97 11.00
N ALA A 49 -13.79 -6.32 10.56
CA ALA A 49 -14.16 -7.67 10.14
C ALA A 49 -14.78 -7.70 8.71
N GLY A 50 -14.66 -6.59 7.98
CA GLY A 50 -15.20 -6.44 6.63
C GLY A 50 -14.30 -7.06 5.56
N LYS A 51 -14.64 -6.79 4.31
CA LYS A 51 -13.91 -7.27 3.13
C LYS A 51 -12.55 -6.60 3.01
N LEU A 52 -11.49 -7.36 2.74
CA LEU A 52 -10.15 -6.85 2.46
C LEU A 52 -9.95 -6.67 0.95
N TYR A 53 -10.27 -7.68 0.16
CA TYR A 53 -10.15 -7.63 -1.30
C TYR A 53 -11.12 -8.61 -1.97
N GLN A 54 -11.29 -8.47 -3.28
CA GLN A 54 -12.11 -9.38 -4.09
C GLN A 54 -11.24 -10.11 -5.10
N VAL A 55 -11.50 -11.40 -5.26
CA VAL A 55 -10.94 -12.22 -6.32
C VAL A 55 -12.01 -12.60 -7.35
N ARG A 56 -11.59 -12.71 -8.60
CA ARG A 56 -12.41 -13.22 -9.71
C ARG A 56 -11.68 -14.40 -10.36
N ARG A 57 -12.35 -15.55 -10.45
CA ARG A 57 -11.79 -16.74 -11.10
C ARG A 57 -12.08 -16.75 -12.60
N SER A 58 -11.13 -17.29 -13.40
CA SER A 58 -11.18 -17.24 -14.85
C SER A 58 -12.12 -18.27 -15.48
N SER A 59 -12.47 -19.35 -14.77
CA SER A 59 -13.28 -20.44 -15.32
C SER A 59 -14.73 -20.04 -15.64
N ASP A 60 -15.31 -19.10 -14.86
CA ASP A 60 -16.71 -18.68 -14.98
C ASP A 60 -16.94 -17.19 -14.68
N ASN A 61 -15.86 -16.43 -14.42
CA ASN A 61 -15.90 -15.02 -14.00
C ASN A 61 -16.63 -14.77 -12.66
N ALA A 62 -16.91 -15.80 -11.89
CA ALA A 62 -17.45 -15.62 -10.54
C ALA A 62 -16.46 -14.85 -9.65
N THR A 63 -16.99 -14.09 -8.69
CA THR A 63 -16.20 -13.29 -7.75
C THR A 63 -16.43 -13.78 -6.32
N ARG A 64 -15.42 -13.57 -5.47
CA ARG A 64 -15.49 -13.82 -4.04
C ARG A 64 -14.76 -12.72 -3.27
N ASP A 65 -15.42 -12.18 -2.26
CA ASP A 65 -14.79 -11.28 -1.31
C ASP A 65 -14.02 -12.08 -0.27
N ILE A 66 -12.81 -11.64 0.04
CA ILE A 66 -11.95 -12.22 1.07
C ILE A 66 -11.89 -11.24 2.22
N GLY A 67 -12.28 -11.68 3.40
CA GLY A 67 -12.20 -10.95 4.66
C GLY A 67 -11.09 -11.49 5.57
N PRO A 68 -10.95 -10.93 6.78
CA PRO A 68 -10.05 -11.47 7.78
C PRO A 68 -10.64 -12.72 8.46
N LEU A 69 -9.77 -13.57 8.99
CA LEU A 69 -10.15 -14.77 9.78
C LEU A 69 -10.96 -14.42 11.04
N ALA A 70 -10.69 -13.24 11.61
CA ALA A 70 -11.39 -12.66 12.74
C ALA A 70 -11.23 -11.13 12.69
N ALA A 71 -12.00 -10.39 13.47
CA ALA A 71 -11.85 -8.93 13.57
C ALA A 71 -10.40 -8.56 13.92
N GLY A 72 -9.81 -7.63 13.16
CA GLY A 72 -8.41 -7.21 13.29
C GLY A 72 -7.39 -8.24 12.80
N GLY A 73 -7.83 -9.37 12.24
CA GLY A 73 -6.98 -10.51 11.91
C GLY A 73 -6.41 -10.50 10.49
N VAL A 74 -5.71 -11.58 10.18
CA VAL A 74 -5.10 -11.87 8.87
C VAL A 74 -6.16 -12.34 7.88
N ALA A 75 -5.96 -12.08 6.60
CA ALA A 75 -6.84 -12.49 5.51
C ALA A 75 -7.09 -14.01 5.50
N ASP A 76 -8.30 -14.42 5.14
CA ASP A 76 -8.67 -15.83 5.00
C ASP A 76 -8.16 -16.38 3.66
N ALA A 77 -6.88 -16.72 3.61
CA ALA A 77 -6.27 -17.33 2.43
C ALA A 77 -6.89 -18.67 2.06
N ALA A 78 -7.42 -19.42 3.03
CA ALA A 78 -8.05 -20.72 2.76
C ALA A 78 -9.36 -20.57 1.96
N ALA A 79 -10.11 -19.49 2.23
CA ALA A 79 -11.30 -19.16 1.43
C ALA A 79 -10.93 -18.83 -0.03
N GLN A 80 -9.82 -18.11 -0.26
CA GLN A 80 -9.31 -17.85 -1.61
C GLN A 80 -8.86 -19.14 -2.30
N ASP A 81 -8.06 -19.99 -1.61
CA ASP A 81 -7.56 -21.24 -2.18
C ASP A 81 -8.70 -22.17 -2.63
N SER A 82 -9.71 -22.32 -1.77
CA SER A 82 -10.88 -23.11 -2.08
C SER A 82 -11.64 -22.57 -3.30
N PHE A 83 -11.80 -21.24 -3.37
CA PHE A 83 -12.52 -20.60 -4.47
C PHE A 83 -11.74 -20.66 -5.79
N CYS A 84 -10.43 -20.53 -5.76
CA CYS A 84 -9.54 -20.52 -6.93
C CYS A 84 -9.03 -21.93 -7.30
N ALA A 85 -9.48 -22.99 -6.64
CA ALA A 85 -9.03 -24.35 -6.90
C ALA A 85 -9.31 -24.76 -8.35
N GLY A 86 -8.27 -25.25 -9.04
CA GLY A 86 -8.37 -25.72 -10.43
C GLY A 86 -8.50 -24.62 -11.50
N THR A 87 -8.37 -23.36 -11.12
CA THR A 87 -8.46 -22.23 -12.05
C THR A 87 -7.51 -21.10 -11.62
N SER A 88 -7.29 -20.11 -12.49
CA SER A 88 -6.58 -18.90 -12.11
C SER A 88 -7.54 -17.86 -11.53
N CYS A 89 -7.03 -17.02 -10.63
CA CYS A 89 -7.75 -15.89 -10.06
C CYS A 89 -6.95 -14.59 -10.21
N VAL A 90 -7.68 -13.48 -10.31
CA VAL A 90 -7.12 -12.11 -10.27
C VAL A 90 -7.79 -11.31 -9.16
N ILE A 91 -7.08 -10.33 -8.60
CA ILE A 91 -7.65 -9.39 -7.62
C ILE A 91 -8.34 -8.27 -8.40
N THR A 92 -9.65 -8.11 -8.22
CA THR A 92 -10.45 -7.08 -8.93
C THR A 92 -10.67 -5.83 -8.11
N TRP A 93 -10.69 -5.94 -6.79
CA TRP A 93 -10.85 -4.85 -5.84
C TRP A 93 -9.93 -5.03 -4.64
N VAL A 94 -9.33 -3.94 -4.16
CA VAL A 94 -8.78 -3.83 -2.81
C VAL A 94 -9.68 -2.88 -2.05
N TYR A 95 -10.37 -3.39 -1.02
CA TYR A 95 -11.38 -2.62 -0.32
C TYR A 95 -10.76 -1.65 0.69
N ASP A 96 -11.38 -0.49 0.79
CA ASP A 96 -11.06 0.51 1.80
C ASP A 96 -11.66 0.12 3.16
N GLN A 97 -10.82 0.05 4.15
CA GLN A 97 -11.21 -0.28 5.52
C GLN A 97 -11.54 0.98 6.36
N SER A 98 -11.27 2.19 5.85
CA SER A 98 -11.45 3.44 6.59
C SER A 98 -12.92 3.86 6.76
N GLY A 99 -13.81 3.30 5.95
CA GLY A 99 -15.22 3.68 5.91
C GLY A 99 -15.54 4.84 4.96
N HIS A 100 -14.54 5.44 4.30
CA HIS A 100 -14.72 6.51 3.32
C HIS A 100 -15.15 5.99 1.93
N GLY A 101 -15.09 4.67 1.70
CA GLY A 101 -15.48 4.06 0.43
C GLY A 101 -14.45 4.23 -0.70
N ASN A 102 -13.20 4.47 -0.34
CA ASN A 102 -12.07 4.61 -1.26
C ASN A 102 -11.56 3.25 -1.77
N ASN A 103 -12.46 2.39 -2.23
CA ASN A 103 -12.11 1.08 -2.77
C ASN A 103 -11.33 1.22 -4.07
N LEU A 104 -10.22 0.51 -4.19
CA LEU A 104 -9.37 0.49 -5.38
C LEU A 104 -9.82 -0.62 -6.33
N GLY A 105 -10.37 -0.25 -7.49
CA GLY A 105 -10.54 -1.16 -8.62
C GLY A 105 -9.31 -1.16 -9.51
N TYR A 106 -9.02 -2.28 -10.21
CA TYR A 106 -7.99 -2.21 -11.24
C TYR A 106 -8.46 -1.22 -12.30
N GLN A 107 -7.58 -0.29 -12.67
CA GLN A 107 -8.00 0.79 -13.54
C GLN A 107 -8.14 0.29 -14.99
N GLY A 108 -9.15 0.86 -15.67
CA GLY A 108 -9.30 0.71 -17.10
C GLY A 108 -8.23 1.49 -17.86
N PRO A 109 -8.47 1.85 -19.12
CA PRO A 109 -7.52 2.65 -19.90
C PRO A 109 -7.09 3.90 -19.15
N GLY A 110 -5.79 4.06 -18.94
CA GLY A 110 -5.21 5.22 -18.28
C GLY A 110 -5.31 6.50 -19.09
N GLY A 111 -4.89 7.63 -18.50
CA GLY A 111 -4.91 8.93 -19.16
C GLY A 111 -4.05 9.04 -20.41
N VAL A 112 -3.01 8.22 -20.53
CA VAL A 112 -2.16 8.11 -21.73
C VAL A 112 -2.60 7.02 -22.72
N GLY A 113 -3.73 6.37 -22.46
CA GLY A 113 -4.33 5.36 -23.34
C GLY A 113 -3.70 3.98 -23.18
N GLY A 114 -4.49 3.00 -23.01
CA GLY A 114 -4.12 1.61 -22.77
C GLY A 114 -4.92 1.04 -21.62
N SER A 115 -4.95 -0.29 -21.55
CA SER A 115 -5.73 -1.00 -20.54
C SER A 115 -4.81 -1.62 -19.52
N ASP A 116 -5.04 -1.33 -18.25
CA ASP A 116 -4.47 -2.07 -17.16
C ASP A 116 -5.21 -3.38 -16.95
N THR A 117 -4.54 -4.32 -16.32
CA THR A 117 -5.09 -5.63 -16.01
C THR A 117 -5.04 -5.86 -14.51
N ALA A 118 -5.98 -6.66 -14.02
CA ALA A 118 -5.97 -7.07 -12.63
C ALA A 118 -4.79 -8.01 -12.34
N ALA A 119 -4.14 -7.83 -11.19
CA ALA A 119 -3.02 -8.65 -10.76
C ALA A 119 -3.47 -10.09 -10.44
N ASN A 120 -2.60 -11.07 -10.71
CA ASN A 120 -2.85 -12.45 -10.35
C ASN A 120 -2.90 -12.61 -8.82
N ALA A 121 -3.94 -13.29 -8.33
CA ALA A 121 -4.22 -13.37 -6.90
C ALA A 121 -3.33 -14.37 -6.12
N THR A 122 -2.56 -15.20 -6.83
CA THR A 122 -1.77 -16.29 -6.24
C THR A 122 -0.28 -16.23 -6.55
N SER A 123 0.19 -15.11 -7.15
CA SER A 123 1.59 -14.96 -7.55
C SER A 123 2.57 -15.03 -6.38
N GLU A 124 2.21 -14.50 -5.21
CA GLU A 124 3.03 -14.59 -4.03
C GLU A 124 2.17 -14.89 -2.80
N SER A 125 2.52 -15.97 -2.11
CA SER A 125 2.04 -16.24 -0.75
C SER A 125 3.10 -15.90 0.28
N LEU A 126 2.65 -15.48 1.45
CA LEU A 126 3.49 -15.13 2.60
C LEU A 126 2.81 -15.57 3.89
N THR A 127 3.52 -15.42 4.99
CA THR A 127 2.96 -15.62 6.33
C THR A 127 2.89 -14.28 7.07
N VAL A 128 1.77 -14.00 7.72
CA VAL A 128 1.55 -12.87 8.61
C VAL A 128 0.95 -13.40 9.92
N GLY A 129 1.59 -13.13 11.05
CA GLY A 129 1.10 -13.61 12.34
C GLY A 129 0.90 -15.14 12.42
N GLY A 130 1.72 -15.90 11.70
CA GLY A 130 1.62 -17.35 11.62
C GLY A 130 0.55 -17.88 10.64
N ASN A 131 -0.23 -17.04 10.00
CA ASN A 131 -1.24 -17.41 9.03
C ASN A 131 -0.80 -17.07 7.61
N ARG A 132 -1.20 -17.92 6.63
CA ARG A 132 -0.94 -17.65 5.23
C ARG A 132 -1.82 -16.49 4.74
N ALA A 133 -1.22 -15.66 3.89
CA ALA A 133 -1.89 -14.59 3.16
C ALA A 133 -1.34 -14.50 1.73
N TYR A 134 -1.98 -13.71 0.89
CA TYR A 134 -1.52 -13.40 -0.46
C TYR A 134 -1.28 -11.90 -0.61
N SER A 135 -0.19 -11.54 -1.28
CA SER A 135 0.12 -10.15 -1.61
C SER A 135 -0.65 -9.67 -2.84
N LEU A 136 -0.69 -8.36 -3.04
CA LEU A 136 -0.99 -7.77 -4.34
C LEU A 136 0.33 -7.66 -5.13
N TYR A 137 0.58 -8.64 -6.00
CA TYR A 137 1.81 -8.78 -6.78
C TYR A 137 1.65 -8.07 -8.12
N ILE A 138 2.16 -6.84 -8.18
CA ILE A 138 2.05 -5.95 -9.33
C ILE A 138 3.15 -6.27 -10.34
N ASN A 139 2.74 -6.68 -11.54
CA ASN A 139 3.59 -6.78 -12.71
C ASN A 139 3.33 -5.60 -13.65
N PRO A 140 4.16 -5.36 -14.67
CA PRO A 140 3.87 -4.39 -15.70
C PRO A 140 2.43 -4.52 -16.21
N ARG A 141 1.73 -3.38 -16.30
CA ARG A 141 0.32 -3.24 -16.69
C ARG A 141 -0.71 -3.61 -15.59
N ASN A 142 -0.28 -3.89 -14.37
CA ASN A 142 -1.22 -3.97 -13.24
C ASN A 142 -1.24 -2.64 -12.49
N SER A 143 -2.42 -2.06 -12.30
CA SER A 143 -2.61 -0.91 -11.45
C SER A 143 -4.04 -0.82 -10.93
N TYR A 144 -4.20 -0.10 -9.84
CA TYR A 144 -5.47 0.12 -9.15
C TYR A 144 -5.62 1.60 -8.88
N TRP A 145 -6.85 2.10 -9.02
CA TRP A 145 -7.10 3.52 -8.94
C TRP A 145 -8.50 3.82 -8.37
N ARG A 146 -8.64 4.97 -7.73
CA ARG A 146 -9.91 5.50 -7.25
C ARG A 146 -9.87 7.01 -7.23
N ASP A 147 -10.92 7.66 -7.76
CA ASP A 147 -11.15 9.08 -7.51
C ASP A 147 -11.72 9.27 -6.10
N GLY A 148 -10.90 9.81 -5.21
CA GLY A 148 -11.19 10.01 -3.79
C GLY A 148 -11.40 11.48 -3.39
N HIS A 149 -11.40 12.43 -4.36
CA HIS A 149 -11.41 13.87 -4.08
C HIS A 149 -12.65 14.34 -3.29
N THR A 150 -13.76 13.61 -3.38
CA THR A 150 -15.00 13.89 -2.62
C THR A 150 -15.19 12.96 -1.42
N THR A 151 -14.29 12.02 -1.19
CA THR A 151 -14.40 10.99 -0.15
C THR A 151 -13.29 11.10 0.92
N GLY A 152 -12.78 12.31 1.13
CA GLY A 152 -11.91 12.64 2.25
C GLY A 152 -10.41 12.57 1.95
N VAL A 153 -9.99 12.18 0.74
CA VAL A 153 -8.57 12.24 0.36
C VAL A 153 -8.13 13.71 0.26
N PRO A 154 -7.02 14.11 0.91
CA PRO A 154 -6.57 15.50 0.91
C PRO A 154 -6.32 16.05 -0.49
N THR A 155 -6.73 17.28 -0.75
CA THR A 155 -6.56 17.98 -2.04
C THR A 155 -5.81 19.29 -1.86
N GLY A 156 -5.27 19.83 -2.96
CA GLY A 156 -4.52 21.07 -2.95
C GLY A 156 -3.31 21.01 -2.02
N SER A 157 -3.20 21.99 -1.14
CA SER A 157 -2.15 22.04 -0.13
C SER A 157 -2.57 21.51 1.24
N ALA A 158 -3.67 20.78 1.36
CA ALA A 158 -4.04 20.15 2.62
C ALA A 158 -2.96 19.15 3.09
N PRO A 159 -2.62 19.09 4.38
CA PRO A 159 -1.61 18.15 4.86
C PRO A 159 -2.11 16.71 4.78
N GLU A 160 -1.19 15.79 4.47
CA GLU A 160 -1.44 14.36 4.45
C GLU A 160 -0.22 13.55 4.87
N GLY A 161 -0.44 12.30 5.17
CA GLY A 161 0.58 11.30 5.36
C GLY A 161 0.13 9.95 4.81
N MET A 162 1.08 9.05 4.58
CA MET A 162 0.81 7.72 4.10
C MET A 162 1.92 6.75 4.45
N TYR A 163 1.58 5.47 4.45
CA TYR A 163 2.59 4.40 4.48
C TYR A 163 2.18 3.28 3.54
N MET A 164 3.15 2.50 3.13
CA MET A 164 2.93 1.16 2.55
C MET A 164 3.97 0.17 3.08
N VAL A 165 3.57 -1.10 3.13
CA VAL A 165 4.48 -2.23 3.24
C VAL A 165 4.62 -2.86 1.86
N THR A 166 5.85 -2.92 1.37
CA THR A 166 6.20 -3.38 0.02
C THR A 166 7.37 -4.37 0.05
N SER A 167 7.79 -4.86 -1.11
CA SER A 167 8.89 -5.83 -1.24
C SER A 167 10.17 -5.19 -1.79
N GLY A 168 11.29 -5.34 -1.07
CA GLY A 168 12.61 -4.98 -1.59
C GLY A 168 13.23 -6.02 -2.54
N THR A 169 12.52 -7.13 -2.80
CA THR A 169 13.01 -8.21 -3.68
C THR A 169 12.18 -8.40 -4.95
N HIS A 170 10.99 -7.78 -5.02
CA HIS A 170 10.17 -7.71 -6.24
C HIS A 170 9.92 -6.24 -6.57
N VAL A 171 10.74 -5.69 -7.40
CA VAL A 171 10.79 -4.28 -7.77
C VAL A 171 11.63 -4.12 -9.04
N ASN A 172 11.32 -3.14 -9.88
CA ASN A 172 12.09 -2.84 -11.07
C ASN A 172 12.35 -1.33 -11.21
N ASN A 173 12.86 -0.91 -12.36
CA ASN A 173 13.12 0.47 -12.72
C ASN A 173 12.06 1.07 -13.66
N GLY A 174 10.92 0.40 -13.82
CA GLY A 174 9.78 0.93 -14.57
C GLY A 174 9.10 2.06 -13.78
N CYS A 175 8.60 3.05 -14.47
CA CYS A 175 7.78 4.10 -13.84
C CYS A 175 6.30 3.72 -13.89
N CYS A 176 5.60 3.96 -12.80
CA CYS A 176 6.08 4.19 -11.45
C CYS A 176 5.32 3.24 -10.53
N PHE A 177 5.97 2.56 -9.62
CA PHE A 177 5.28 1.76 -8.61
C PHE A 177 5.00 2.66 -7.41
N ASP A 178 3.77 3.17 -7.37
CA ASP A 178 3.34 4.19 -6.43
C ASP A 178 2.20 3.73 -5.53
N TYR A 179 2.10 4.35 -4.37
CA TYR A 179 0.93 4.33 -3.52
C TYR A 179 0.72 5.70 -2.88
N GLY A 180 -0.41 6.35 -3.17
CA GLY A 180 -0.72 7.64 -2.60
C GLY A 180 -1.69 8.47 -3.43
N ASN A 181 -1.59 9.79 -3.23
CA ASN A 181 -2.43 10.79 -3.89
C ASN A 181 -1.99 10.99 -5.35
N SER A 182 -2.94 10.95 -6.26
CA SER A 182 -2.68 11.12 -7.68
C SER A 182 -3.77 11.96 -8.37
N GLU A 183 -3.66 12.07 -9.69
CA GLU A 183 -4.58 12.88 -10.49
C GLU A 183 -5.92 12.21 -10.70
N THR A 184 -6.98 13.02 -10.61
CA THR A 184 -8.35 12.58 -10.94
C THR A 184 -8.54 12.33 -12.42
N THR A 185 -7.72 12.95 -13.27
CA THR A 185 -7.70 12.76 -14.72
C THR A 185 -6.89 11.55 -15.16
N ARG A 186 -6.06 10.97 -14.28
CA ARG A 186 -5.07 9.93 -14.59
C ARG A 186 -4.09 10.39 -15.68
N LYS A 187 -3.67 11.65 -15.61
CA LYS A 187 -2.68 12.27 -16.50
C LYS A 187 -1.71 13.06 -15.65
N ALA A 188 -0.48 13.16 -16.13
CA ALA A 188 0.55 13.99 -15.54
C ALA A 188 0.20 15.48 -15.69
N ASP A 189 -0.55 16.03 -14.75
CA ASP A 189 -1.14 17.38 -14.82
C ASP A 189 -0.19 18.49 -14.38
N GLY A 190 0.97 18.16 -13.81
CA GLY A 190 2.02 19.12 -13.49
C GLY A 190 2.55 19.07 -12.05
N PRO A 191 3.57 19.87 -11.74
CA PRO A 191 4.29 19.80 -10.47
C PRO A 191 3.35 19.97 -9.28
N GLY A 192 3.40 19.03 -8.34
CA GLY A 192 2.62 19.03 -7.12
C GLY A 192 1.19 18.49 -7.26
N ALA A 193 0.77 18.01 -8.44
CA ALA A 193 -0.54 17.40 -8.64
C ALA A 193 -0.65 16.02 -7.96
N MET A 194 0.47 15.37 -7.72
CA MET A 194 0.61 14.08 -7.05
C MET A 194 1.39 14.21 -5.74
N ASP A 195 1.17 13.29 -4.81
CA ASP A 195 1.93 13.11 -3.56
C ASP A 195 1.83 11.64 -3.17
N ALA A 196 2.75 10.82 -3.68
CA ALA A 196 2.72 9.39 -3.48
C ALA A 196 4.08 8.83 -3.09
N ILE A 197 4.08 7.71 -2.37
CA ILE A 197 5.29 6.93 -2.14
C ILE A 197 5.63 6.22 -3.44
N ASN A 198 6.81 6.48 -3.99
CA ASN A 198 7.41 5.65 -5.01
C ASN A 198 8.43 4.68 -4.40
N PHE A 199 8.41 3.44 -4.86
CA PHE A 199 9.40 2.43 -4.47
C PHE A 199 9.93 1.72 -5.70
N SER A 200 11.15 2.05 -6.11
CA SER A 200 11.74 1.53 -7.36
C SER A 200 13.26 1.52 -7.34
N THR A 201 13.86 0.89 -8.34
CA THR A 201 15.30 1.00 -8.62
C THR A 201 15.61 2.14 -9.61
N GLN A 202 14.65 3.01 -9.88
CA GLN A 202 14.81 4.21 -10.70
C GLN A 202 15.03 5.44 -9.80
N CYS A 203 16.01 6.26 -10.13
CA CYS A 203 16.30 7.52 -9.46
C CYS A 203 16.49 8.61 -10.50
N TRP A 204 15.39 9.02 -11.13
CA TRP A 204 15.46 9.93 -12.30
C TRP A 204 15.91 11.34 -11.97
N PHE A 205 15.52 11.81 -10.80
CA PHE A 205 15.87 13.18 -10.37
C PHE A 205 17.11 13.23 -9.47
N GLY A 206 17.84 12.11 -9.37
CA GLY A 206 19.09 12.08 -8.61
C GLY A 206 18.87 11.97 -7.09
N GLY A 207 19.98 12.08 -6.37
CA GLY A 207 19.96 12.07 -4.92
C GLY A 207 20.05 10.69 -4.24
N CYS A 208 20.03 9.61 -5.00
CA CYS A 208 20.12 8.25 -4.48
C CYS A 208 21.55 7.74 -4.37
N SER A 209 21.76 6.71 -3.55
CA SER A 209 23.04 6.01 -3.38
C SER A 209 22.86 4.51 -3.60
N GLY A 210 23.83 3.87 -4.27
CA GLY A 210 23.82 2.43 -4.56
C GLY A 210 22.85 2.06 -5.69
N ASN A 211 22.35 0.84 -5.67
CA ASN A 211 21.55 0.26 -6.76
C ASN A 211 20.03 0.22 -6.45
N GLY A 212 19.61 0.78 -5.34
CA GLY A 212 18.21 0.70 -4.88
C GLY A 212 17.81 -0.68 -4.32
N PRO A 213 16.52 -0.94 -4.17
CA PRO A 213 15.42 0.02 -4.36
C PRO A 213 15.37 1.11 -3.28
N TRP A 214 14.78 2.25 -3.64
CA TRP A 214 14.69 3.42 -2.76
C TRP A 214 13.23 3.78 -2.46
N VAL A 215 13.02 4.40 -1.29
CA VAL A 215 11.79 5.12 -0.97
C VAL A 215 11.94 6.55 -1.47
N GLN A 216 11.05 7.00 -2.32
CA GLN A 216 11.04 8.33 -2.91
C GLN A 216 9.66 8.95 -2.80
N ALA A 217 9.55 10.26 -2.97
CA ALA A 217 8.30 10.96 -3.12
C ALA A 217 8.05 11.25 -4.60
N ASP A 218 6.97 10.70 -5.15
CA ASP A 218 6.45 11.11 -6.44
C ASP A 218 5.50 12.30 -6.23
N LEU A 219 5.95 13.46 -6.71
CA LEU A 219 5.24 14.72 -6.54
C LEU A 219 4.67 15.25 -7.86
N GLU A 220 4.56 14.38 -8.87
CA GLU A 220 4.30 14.65 -10.27
C GLU A 220 5.38 15.56 -10.90
N TRP A 221 5.83 15.20 -12.07
CA TRP A 221 6.99 15.77 -12.76
C TRP A 221 8.27 15.81 -11.90
N GLY A 222 8.32 14.99 -10.88
CA GLY A 222 9.44 14.92 -9.97
C GLY A 222 9.37 13.73 -9.02
N LEU A 223 10.33 12.83 -9.17
CA LEU A 223 10.56 11.66 -8.30
C LEU A 223 11.74 11.99 -7.38
N TYR A 224 11.43 12.39 -6.15
CA TYR A 224 12.41 12.96 -5.25
C TYR A 224 12.86 11.99 -4.15
N SER A 225 14.17 11.80 -4.06
CA SER A 225 14.83 11.10 -2.94
C SER A 225 15.09 12.00 -1.73
N GLY A 226 14.85 13.30 -1.87
CA GLY A 226 15.06 14.36 -0.87
C GLY A 226 14.49 15.67 -1.34
N GLY A 227 14.92 16.80 -0.76
CA GLY A 227 14.39 18.14 -1.04
C GLY A 227 14.83 18.77 -2.37
N SER A 228 15.62 18.05 -3.17
CA SER A 228 16.12 18.53 -4.46
C SER A 228 16.65 17.35 -5.28
N GLN A 229 17.16 17.65 -6.48
CA GLN A 229 17.87 16.67 -7.32
C GLN A 229 19.34 16.43 -6.89
N SER A 230 19.78 17.08 -5.82
CA SER A 230 21.11 16.88 -5.28
C SER A 230 21.22 15.59 -4.50
N TRP A 231 22.43 15.06 -4.38
CA TRP A 231 22.71 13.88 -3.60
C TRP A 231 22.22 14.02 -2.15
N ASN A 232 21.47 13.02 -1.69
CA ASN A 232 20.99 12.92 -0.32
C ASN A 232 21.80 11.87 0.44
N PRO A 233 22.67 12.28 1.39
CA PRO A 233 23.55 11.35 2.13
C PRO A 233 22.78 10.37 3.02
N ASN A 234 21.52 10.64 3.33
CA ASN A 234 20.67 9.77 4.16
C ASN A 234 19.88 8.76 3.34
N GLN A 235 19.83 8.91 2.00
CA GLN A 235 19.13 7.96 1.13
C GLN A 235 19.94 6.66 1.03
N ARG A 236 19.22 5.55 1.04
CA ARG A 236 19.81 4.21 0.99
C ARG A 236 18.87 3.20 0.36
N ALA A 237 19.43 2.09 -0.10
CA ALA A 237 18.65 0.96 -0.62
C ALA A 237 17.94 0.19 0.50
N PHE A 238 16.75 -0.31 0.20
CA PHE A 238 15.93 -1.19 1.06
C PHE A 238 15.75 -2.54 0.40
N THR A 239 16.65 -3.47 0.65
CA THR A 239 16.69 -4.80 0.01
C THR A 239 16.02 -5.90 0.84
N SER A 240 15.43 -5.57 1.99
CA SER A 240 14.67 -6.52 2.81
C SER A 240 13.46 -7.04 2.04
N LYS A 241 13.08 -8.30 2.26
CA LYS A 241 11.88 -8.86 1.63
C LYS A 241 10.64 -8.01 1.92
N PHE A 242 10.50 -7.50 3.14
CA PHE A 242 9.42 -6.62 3.55
C PHE A 242 9.98 -5.26 3.99
N VAL A 243 9.48 -4.21 3.38
CA VAL A 243 9.93 -2.82 3.59
C VAL A 243 8.75 -1.97 3.98
N THR A 244 8.86 -1.21 5.05
CA THR A 244 7.94 -0.11 5.36
C THR A 244 8.47 1.17 4.72
N ALA A 245 7.64 1.84 3.93
CA ALA A 245 7.90 3.16 3.37
C ALA A 245 6.85 4.13 3.88
N THR A 246 7.25 5.36 4.23
CA THR A 246 6.33 6.43 4.64
C THR A 246 6.65 7.73 3.92
N LEU A 247 5.60 8.49 3.64
CA LEU A 247 5.63 9.85 3.14
C LEU A 247 4.64 10.69 3.95
N LYS A 248 5.03 11.89 4.33
CA LYS A 248 4.13 12.91 4.86
C LYS A 248 4.48 14.27 4.32
N ASN A 249 3.46 15.06 4.03
CA ASN A 249 3.58 16.35 3.38
C ASN A 249 2.59 17.34 4.02
N ASN A 250 3.07 18.49 4.46
CA ASN A 250 2.15 19.52 4.98
C ASN A 250 1.55 20.41 3.88
N GLY A 251 1.89 20.11 2.62
CA GLY A 251 1.33 20.74 1.44
C GLY A 251 1.93 22.10 1.09
N THR A 252 2.73 22.69 1.94
CA THR A 252 3.24 24.06 1.74
C THR A 252 4.74 24.20 1.97
N THR A 253 5.26 23.76 3.11
CA THR A 253 6.62 24.13 3.53
C THR A 253 7.55 22.96 3.73
N ARG A 254 7.03 21.74 3.95
CA ARG A 254 7.86 20.59 4.29
C ARG A 254 7.20 19.26 3.97
N PHE A 255 8.04 18.30 3.64
CA PHE A 255 7.68 16.89 3.57
C PHE A 255 8.75 16.03 4.25
N ALA A 256 8.44 14.77 4.49
CA ALA A 256 9.40 13.80 5.00
C ALA A 256 9.14 12.43 4.38
N ILE A 257 10.23 11.74 4.03
CA ILE A 257 10.25 10.34 3.61
C ILE A 257 11.06 9.51 4.60
N LYS A 258 10.53 8.34 4.96
CA LYS A 258 11.20 7.41 5.85
C LYS A 258 11.08 5.98 5.33
N GLY A 259 11.96 5.11 5.76
CA GLY A 259 11.92 3.70 5.43
C GLY A 259 12.47 2.82 6.54
N SER A 260 12.05 1.56 6.56
CA SER A 260 12.51 0.56 7.52
C SER A 260 12.36 -0.86 6.97
N ASN A 261 13.01 -1.82 7.59
CA ASN A 261 12.61 -3.21 7.48
C ASN A 261 11.26 -3.39 8.21
N ALA A 262 10.25 -3.92 7.50
CA ALA A 262 8.93 -4.16 8.08
C ALA A 262 8.88 -5.28 9.13
N GLN A 263 9.95 -6.07 9.26
CA GLN A 263 10.03 -7.16 10.24
C GLN A 263 10.68 -6.74 11.55
N SER A 264 11.39 -5.60 11.59
CA SER A 264 12.15 -5.18 12.78
C SER A 264 12.63 -3.74 12.66
N GLY A 265 12.98 -3.15 13.81
CA GLY A 265 13.60 -1.84 13.88
C GLY A 265 12.61 -0.68 13.82
N SER A 266 13.17 0.53 13.85
CA SER A 266 12.44 1.80 13.78
C SER A 266 12.58 2.43 12.40
N LEU A 267 11.69 3.37 12.08
CA LEU A 267 11.80 4.17 10.85
C LEU A 267 13.08 5.00 10.85
N ALA A 268 13.79 4.93 9.74
CA ALA A 268 14.91 5.83 9.46
C ALA A 268 14.41 6.99 8.60
N THR A 269 14.69 8.20 9.03
CA THR A 269 14.42 9.41 8.26
C THR A 269 15.43 9.51 7.11
N LEU A 270 14.92 9.46 5.88
CA LEU A 270 15.72 9.63 4.67
C LEU A 270 15.80 11.11 4.30
N TYR A 271 14.69 11.81 4.48
CA TYR A 271 14.61 13.25 4.33
C TYR A 271 13.49 13.82 5.22
N ALA A 272 13.73 15.00 5.77
CA ALA A 272 12.72 15.82 6.43
C ALA A 272 13.11 17.29 6.29
N GLY A 273 12.40 18.03 5.45
CA GLY A 273 12.77 19.39 5.13
C GLY A 273 11.82 20.08 4.15
N PRO A 274 12.25 21.20 3.54
CA PRO A 274 11.45 21.94 2.57
C PRO A 274 11.04 21.10 1.36
N LEU A 275 9.90 21.44 0.78
CA LEU A 275 9.48 20.91 -0.52
C LEU A 275 10.50 21.34 -1.61
N PRO A 276 10.66 20.55 -2.67
CA PRO A 276 11.48 20.95 -3.80
C PRO A 276 11.00 22.25 -4.43
N ALA A 277 11.90 22.96 -5.11
CA ALA A 277 11.55 24.21 -5.81
C ALA A 277 10.46 23.95 -6.86
N GLY A 278 9.40 24.76 -6.84
CA GLY A 278 8.25 24.63 -7.74
C GLY A 278 7.07 23.81 -7.18
N TYR A 279 7.24 23.17 -6.01
CA TYR A 279 6.21 22.33 -5.37
C TYR A 279 5.52 22.99 -4.16
N ASN A 280 5.70 24.27 -3.98
CA ASN A 280 5.06 25.04 -2.90
C ASN A 280 4.18 26.14 -3.49
N PRO A 281 2.83 26.12 -3.24
CA PRO A 281 2.10 25.05 -2.56
C PRO A 281 1.88 23.83 -3.47
N MET A 282 1.63 22.67 -2.84
CA MET A 282 1.15 21.46 -3.53
C MET A 282 -0.22 21.70 -4.17
N LYS A 283 -0.56 20.89 -5.18
CA LYS A 283 -1.80 21.01 -5.98
C LYS A 283 -2.50 19.64 -6.11
N LYS A 284 -2.40 18.84 -5.08
CA LYS A 284 -2.91 17.46 -5.05
C LYS A 284 -4.36 17.36 -5.51
N GLN A 285 -4.70 16.33 -6.28
CA GLN A 285 -6.04 16.24 -6.84
C GLN A 285 -6.96 15.29 -6.06
N GLY A 286 -6.42 14.39 -5.23
CA GLY A 286 -7.21 13.54 -4.33
C GLY A 286 -7.69 12.23 -4.93
N ALA A 287 -7.18 11.80 -6.07
CA ALA A 287 -7.31 10.40 -6.46
C ALA A 287 -6.28 9.54 -5.72
N ILE A 288 -6.46 8.22 -5.74
CA ILE A 288 -5.55 7.25 -5.15
C ILE A 288 -5.04 6.33 -6.24
N ILE A 289 -3.72 6.19 -6.33
CA ILE A 289 -3.05 5.22 -7.19
C ILE A 289 -2.42 4.11 -6.35
N LEU A 290 -2.45 2.89 -6.85
CA LEU A 290 -1.67 1.76 -6.34
C LEU A 290 -1.13 0.94 -7.49
N GLY A 291 0.18 0.87 -7.60
CA GLY A 291 0.88 0.20 -8.67
C GLY A 291 1.27 1.16 -9.78
N SER A 292 1.31 0.68 -11.01
CA SER A 292 1.76 1.48 -12.14
C SER A 292 0.73 2.55 -12.51
N GLY A 293 1.08 3.81 -12.37
CA GLY A 293 0.23 4.91 -12.82
C GLY A 293 0.04 4.89 -14.34
N GLY A 294 -1.19 5.11 -14.80
CA GLY A 294 -1.48 5.28 -16.23
C GLY A 294 -1.24 6.69 -16.74
N ASP A 295 -0.66 7.53 -15.94
CA ASP A 295 -0.49 8.97 -16.10
C ASP A 295 0.82 9.33 -16.80
N CYS A 296 1.87 8.57 -16.55
CA CYS A 296 3.20 8.82 -17.08
C CYS A 296 3.46 7.99 -18.33
N CYS A 297 4.33 8.50 -19.15
CA CYS A 297 5.01 7.80 -20.23
C CYS A 297 4.17 7.54 -21.50
N ASN A 298 4.76 7.81 -22.63
CA ASN A 298 4.09 7.62 -23.93
C ASN A 298 3.79 6.14 -24.20
N GLY A 299 2.58 5.86 -24.65
CA GLY A 299 2.24 4.57 -25.23
C GLY A 299 1.80 3.49 -24.25
N ASN A 300 1.18 3.87 -23.13
CA ASN A 300 0.68 2.90 -22.12
C ASN A 300 1.80 2.01 -21.58
N THR A 301 2.83 2.63 -21.08
CA THR A 301 4.00 1.94 -20.57
C THR A 301 3.96 1.80 -19.05
N ASN A 302 2.85 1.33 -18.50
CA ASN A 302 2.79 0.88 -17.11
C ASN A 302 3.74 -0.29 -16.91
N LEU A 303 5.04 0.02 -16.83
CA LEU A 303 6.10 -0.98 -16.84
C LEU A 303 6.63 -1.27 -15.44
N SER A 304 6.10 -0.63 -14.40
CA SER A 304 6.57 -0.85 -13.04
C SER A 304 6.16 -2.22 -12.51
N ALA A 305 7.00 -2.76 -11.64
CA ALA A 305 6.72 -3.95 -10.86
C ALA A 305 7.03 -3.70 -9.40
N GLY A 306 6.22 -4.26 -8.53
CA GLY A 306 6.38 -4.18 -7.09
C GLY A 306 5.34 -5.03 -6.38
N THR A 307 5.49 -5.19 -5.08
CA THR A 307 4.50 -5.91 -4.28
C THR A 307 3.93 -5.00 -3.22
N PHE A 308 2.62 -4.97 -3.12
CA PHE A 308 1.92 -4.28 -2.04
C PHE A 308 1.29 -5.29 -1.08
N TYR A 309 1.53 -5.10 0.21
CA TYR A 309 0.95 -5.94 1.26
C TYR A 309 -0.16 -5.18 2.00
N GLU A 310 0.14 -3.98 2.48
CA GLU A 310 -0.80 -3.07 3.16
C GLU A 310 -0.32 -1.62 3.04
N GLY A 311 -1.24 -0.68 3.21
CA GLY A 311 -0.95 0.73 3.28
C GLY A 311 -2.18 1.55 3.66
N ALA A 312 -1.95 2.77 4.11
CA ALA A 312 -3.01 3.72 4.42
C ALA A 312 -2.60 5.15 4.09
N MET A 313 -3.59 5.96 3.76
CA MET A 313 -3.47 7.41 3.64
C MET A 313 -4.26 8.07 4.78
N VAL A 314 -3.71 9.13 5.33
CA VAL A 314 -4.29 9.84 6.47
C VAL A 314 -4.48 11.31 6.16
N SER A 315 -5.52 11.90 6.74
CA SER A 315 -5.70 13.36 6.77
C SER A 315 -4.80 13.95 7.85
N GLY A 316 -4.02 14.97 7.49
CA GLY A 316 -3.10 15.64 8.41
C GLY A 316 -1.65 15.15 8.29
N TYR A 317 -0.75 15.83 8.99
CA TYR A 317 0.70 15.54 9.01
C TYR A 317 1.03 14.76 10.30
N PRO A 318 1.17 13.43 10.24
CA PRO A 318 1.35 12.62 11.45
C PRO A 318 2.66 12.96 12.17
N SER A 319 2.63 12.85 13.50
CA SER A 319 3.84 13.02 14.31
C SER A 319 4.81 11.85 14.08
N ASP A 320 6.10 12.09 14.31
CA ASP A 320 7.11 11.03 14.26
C ASP A 320 6.82 9.92 15.28
N GLN A 321 6.24 10.27 16.42
CA GLN A 321 5.82 9.30 17.43
C GLN A 321 4.70 8.39 16.89
N THR A 322 3.71 8.95 16.20
CA THR A 322 2.63 8.18 15.57
C THR A 322 3.17 7.24 14.50
N GLU A 323 4.03 7.73 13.61
CA GLU A 323 4.65 6.89 12.56
C GLU A 323 5.50 5.76 13.14
N ASN A 324 6.28 6.03 14.21
CA ASN A 324 7.06 5.00 14.89
C ASN A 324 6.18 3.95 15.59
N ALA A 325 5.02 4.35 16.12
CA ALA A 325 4.06 3.42 16.70
C ALA A 325 3.42 2.54 15.61
N VAL A 326 3.13 3.09 14.43
CA VAL A 326 2.68 2.33 13.26
C VAL A 326 3.75 1.34 12.80
N GLN A 327 5.02 1.75 12.70
CA GLN A 327 6.11 0.84 12.37
C GLN A 327 6.25 -0.31 13.39
N ALA A 328 6.11 -0.02 14.68
CA ALA A 328 6.15 -1.06 15.72
C ALA A 328 4.99 -2.06 15.54
N ASN A 329 3.78 -1.58 15.18
CA ASN A 329 2.63 -2.43 14.87
C ASN A 329 2.88 -3.30 13.64
N ILE A 330 3.46 -2.74 12.56
CA ILE A 330 3.83 -3.48 11.35
C ILE A 330 4.85 -4.58 11.68
N ALA A 331 5.90 -4.25 12.46
CA ALA A 331 6.90 -5.25 12.88
C ALA A 331 6.28 -6.38 13.72
N ALA A 332 5.33 -6.03 14.60
CA ALA A 332 4.60 -7.00 15.41
C ALA A 332 3.62 -7.88 14.61
N ALA A 333 3.25 -7.49 13.40
CA ALA A 333 2.38 -8.30 12.53
C ALA A 333 3.04 -9.62 12.08
N GLY A 334 4.37 -9.73 12.16
CA GLY A 334 5.11 -10.97 11.96
C GLY A 334 5.12 -11.43 10.51
N TYR A 335 5.45 -10.54 9.60
CA TYR A 335 5.72 -10.84 8.18
C TYR A 335 6.86 -11.85 8.01
N ARG A 336 6.64 -12.91 7.17
CA ARG A 336 7.64 -13.95 6.87
C ARG A 336 7.47 -14.54 5.46
#